data_cb34e959aeda2c9a15e5868096f0cdaf
#
_entry.id   cb34e959aeda2c9a15e5868096f0cdaf
#
_cell.length_a   1.000
_cell.length_b   1.000
_cell.length_c   1.000
_cell.angle_alpha   90.00
_cell.angle_beta   90.00
_cell.angle_gamma   90.00
#
_symmetry.space_group_name_H-M   'P 1'
#
loop_
_entity.id
_entity.type
_entity.pdbx_description
1 polymer ?
#
loop_
_entity_poly.entity_id
_entity_poly.type
_entity_poly.pdbx_seq_one_letter_code
_entity_poly.pdbx_strand_id
1 'polypeptide(L)'
;MKSSEAKKKCPYVERDISWMYFNQRILLEAARPEVPLLERLTFLGIYSNNLDEFFRVRVATLNRIIEYADKNILKEQETATRTLKQISKLHNRFYEQFEDTFASIMEELKKENIYVIKETEMNDEQKTFITSFYRNKLN
;
A
#
# COMPACT_ATOMS: atom_id res chain seq x y z
N MET A 1 30.04 -8.95 -17.80
CA MET A 1 29.23 -9.05 -19.02
C MET A 1 27.75 -9.40 -18.77
N LYS A 2 27.45 -10.24 -17.83
CA LYS A 2 26.05 -10.53 -17.45
C LYS A 2 25.30 -9.34 -16.85
N SER A 3 26.02 -8.38 -16.28
CA SER A 3 25.42 -7.16 -15.71
C SER A 3 25.01 -6.12 -16.74
N SER A 4 25.52 -6.16 -17.95
CA SER A 4 25.14 -5.22 -19.02
C SER A 4 23.87 -5.65 -19.76
N GLU A 5 23.56 -6.94 -19.81
CA GLU A 5 22.31 -7.43 -20.39
C GLU A 5 21.12 -7.19 -19.45
N ALA A 6 21.34 -7.25 -18.14
CA ALA A 6 20.31 -6.92 -17.15
C ALA A 6 19.88 -5.45 -17.23
N LYS A 7 20.75 -4.56 -17.67
CA LYS A 7 20.46 -3.12 -17.83
C LYS A 7 19.60 -2.80 -19.06
N LYS A 8 19.40 -3.75 -19.96
CA LYS A 8 18.54 -3.60 -21.15
C LYS A 8 17.09 -4.03 -20.89
N LYS A 9 16.75 -4.46 -19.67
CA LYS A 9 15.37 -4.71 -19.31
C LYS A 9 14.59 -3.41 -19.31
N CYS A 10 13.33 -3.50 -19.73
CA CYS A 10 12.40 -2.38 -19.83
C CYS A 10 12.47 -1.51 -18.56
N PRO A 11 12.81 -0.19 -18.64
CA PRO A 11 12.98 0.67 -17.46
C PRO A 11 11.73 0.74 -16.57
N TYR A 12 10.54 0.51 -17.11
CA TYR A 12 9.29 0.54 -16.36
C TYR A 12 9.21 -0.58 -15.34
N VAL A 13 9.64 -1.78 -15.69
CA VAL A 13 9.56 -2.95 -14.81
C VAL A 13 10.40 -2.73 -13.57
N GLU A 14 11.64 -2.30 -13.75
CA GLU A 14 12.55 -2.02 -12.65
C GLU A 14 12.03 -0.88 -11.78
N ARG A 15 11.45 0.14 -12.39
CA ARG A 15 10.89 1.30 -11.67
C ARG A 15 9.69 0.88 -10.81
N ASP A 16 8.77 0.11 -11.36
CA ASP A 16 7.56 -0.29 -10.64
C ASP A 16 7.88 -1.24 -9.49
N ILE A 17 8.78 -2.19 -9.71
CA ILE A 17 9.23 -3.10 -8.66
C ILE A 17 10.04 -2.34 -7.60
N SER A 18 10.94 -1.45 -8.00
CA SER A 18 11.70 -0.59 -7.08
C SER A 18 10.76 0.27 -6.23
N TRP A 19 9.69 0.77 -6.83
CA TRP A 19 8.70 1.56 -6.11
C TRP A 19 8.01 0.73 -5.03
N MET A 20 7.67 -0.52 -5.30
CA MET A 20 7.08 -1.43 -4.31
C MET A 20 7.99 -1.58 -3.10
N TYR A 21 9.30 -1.78 -3.33
CA TYR A 21 10.29 -1.86 -2.25
C TYR A 21 10.48 -0.54 -1.54
N PHE A 22 10.45 0.57 -2.26
CA PHE A 22 10.51 1.90 -1.65
C PHE A 22 9.36 2.11 -0.68
N ASN A 23 8.13 1.78 -1.10
CA ASN A 23 6.96 1.89 -0.24
C ASN A 23 7.04 0.94 0.96
N GLN A 24 7.63 -0.25 0.77
CA GLN A 24 7.86 -1.19 1.87
C GLN A 24 8.73 -0.59 2.98
N ARG A 25 9.67 0.28 2.66
CA ARG A 25 10.49 0.96 3.68
C ARG A 25 9.64 1.76 4.65
N ILE A 26 8.58 2.38 4.17
CA ILE A 26 7.63 3.10 5.02
C ILE A 26 6.93 2.13 5.97
N LEU A 27 6.54 0.97 5.47
CA LEU A 27 5.96 -0.10 6.28
C LEU A 27 6.94 -0.60 7.35
N LEU A 28 8.22 -0.76 7.00
CA LEU A 28 9.25 -1.18 7.93
C LEU A 28 9.49 -0.14 9.04
N GLU A 29 9.41 1.14 8.73
CA GLU A 29 9.47 2.20 9.74
C GLU A 29 8.29 2.11 10.71
N ALA A 30 7.08 1.82 10.21
CA ALA A 30 5.91 1.62 11.05
C ALA A 30 6.05 0.41 11.99
N ALA A 31 6.87 -0.57 11.61
CA ALA A 31 7.11 -1.77 12.41
C ALA A 31 8.18 -1.58 13.50
N ARG A 32 8.93 -0.46 13.48
CA ARG A 32 10.02 -0.23 14.43
C ARG A 32 9.49 0.19 15.81
N PRO A 33 9.84 -0.56 16.87
CA PRO A 33 9.36 -0.25 18.23
C PRO A 33 9.83 1.11 18.76
N GLU A 34 10.98 1.62 18.26
CA GLU A 34 11.56 2.89 18.70
C GLU A 34 10.76 4.11 18.21
N VAL A 35 9.98 3.94 17.14
CA VAL A 35 9.18 5.03 16.58
C VAL A 35 7.94 5.24 17.46
N PRO A 36 7.59 6.50 17.80
CA PRO A 36 6.40 6.78 18.59
C PRO A 36 5.13 6.18 17.96
N LEU A 37 4.27 5.67 18.80
CA LEU A 37 3.13 4.84 18.37
C LEU A 37 2.21 5.52 17.37
N LEU A 38 1.90 6.80 17.58
CA LEU A 38 1.03 7.55 16.66
C LEU A 38 1.73 7.83 15.32
N GLU A 39 3.05 8.00 15.33
CA GLU A 39 3.83 8.13 14.10
C GLU A 39 3.86 6.83 13.31
N ARG A 40 3.95 5.70 14.02
CA ARG A 40 3.88 4.38 13.38
C ARG A 40 2.53 4.20 12.66
N LEU A 41 1.46 4.62 13.29
CA LEU A 41 0.13 4.59 12.68
C LEU A 41 0.05 5.50 11.45
N THR A 42 0.67 6.68 11.52
CA THR A 42 0.77 7.62 10.39
C THR A 42 1.53 6.99 9.21
N PHE A 43 2.63 6.30 9.48
CA PHE A 43 3.38 5.59 8.43
C PHE A 43 2.55 4.50 7.75
N LEU A 44 1.73 3.78 8.50
CA LEU A 44 0.81 2.80 7.91
C LEU A 44 -0.19 3.47 6.98
N GLY A 45 -0.72 4.62 7.36
CA GLY A 45 -1.61 5.42 6.53
C GLY A 45 -0.93 5.87 5.24
N ILE A 46 0.30 6.35 5.33
CA ILE A 46 1.09 6.77 4.16
C ILE A 46 1.34 5.59 3.23
N TYR A 47 1.74 4.45 3.78
CA TYR A 47 1.95 3.22 3.01
C TYR A 47 0.69 2.84 2.23
N SER A 48 -0.44 2.82 2.90
CA SER A 48 -1.73 2.45 2.32
C SER A 48 -2.17 3.42 1.21
N ASN A 49 -2.05 4.71 1.44
CA ASN A 49 -2.41 5.74 0.46
C ASN A 49 -1.51 5.69 -0.78
N ASN A 50 -0.22 5.50 -0.59
CA ASN A 50 0.73 5.37 -1.69
C ASN A 50 0.43 4.13 -2.53
N LEU A 51 0.11 3.03 -1.88
CA LEU A 51 -0.23 1.78 -2.55
C LEU A 51 -1.51 1.91 -3.36
N ASP A 52 -2.53 2.53 -2.80
CA ASP A 52 -3.81 2.78 -3.46
C ASP A 52 -3.63 3.60 -4.74
N GLU A 53 -2.86 4.66 -4.68
CA GLU A 53 -2.54 5.49 -5.84
C GLU A 53 -1.73 4.73 -6.90
N PHE A 54 -0.76 3.92 -6.47
CA PHE A 54 0.03 3.08 -7.36
C PHE A 54 -0.86 2.10 -8.13
N PHE A 55 -1.78 1.42 -7.46
CA PHE A 55 -2.71 0.52 -8.11
C PHE A 55 -3.64 1.25 -9.07
N ARG A 56 -4.10 2.44 -8.69
CA ARG A 56 -4.99 3.23 -9.53
C ARG A 56 -4.32 3.70 -10.82
N VAL A 57 -3.04 4.04 -10.77
CA VAL A 57 -2.33 4.64 -11.92
C VAL A 57 -1.50 3.60 -12.66
N ARG A 58 -0.55 2.94 -11.99
CA ARG A 58 0.41 2.07 -12.65
C ARG A 58 -0.15 0.71 -13.03
N VAL A 59 -0.88 0.08 -12.11
CA VAL A 59 -1.50 -1.22 -12.38
C VAL A 59 -2.58 -1.08 -13.45
N ALA A 60 -3.35 0.00 -13.42
CA ALA A 60 -4.32 0.29 -14.46
C ALA A 60 -3.66 0.47 -15.84
N THR A 61 -2.49 1.12 -15.89
CA THR A 61 -1.71 1.27 -17.13
C THR A 61 -1.22 -0.07 -17.66
N LEU A 62 -0.70 -0.93 -16.78
CA LEU A 62 -0.24 -2.27 -17.16
C LEU A 62 -1.41 -3.14 -17.66
N ASN A 63 -2.56 -3.06 -17.02
CA ASN A 63 -3.77 -3.75 -17.46
C ASN A 63 -4.22 -3.28 -18.85
N ARG A 64 -4.13 -1.99 -19.12
CA ARG A 64 -4.45 -1.46 -20.46
C ARG A 64 -3.50 -1.97 -21.53
N ILE A 65 -2.21 -2.05 -21.23
CA ILE A 65 -1.22 -2.61 -22.16
C ILE A 65 -1.56 -4.06 -22.49
N ILE A 66 -1.96 -4.85 -21.51
CA ILE A 66 -2.32 -6.26 -21.70
C ILE A 66 -3.60 -6.38 -22.53
N GLU A 67 -4.61 -5.57 -22.24
CA GLU A 67 -5.93 -5.65 -22.85
C GLU A 67 -5.96 -5.16 -24.29
N TYR A 68 -5.21 -4.09 -24.59
CA TYR A 68 -5.26 -3.42 -25.89
C TYR A 68 -3.99 -3.61 -26.73
N ALA A 69 -3.13 -4.55 -26.35
CA ALA A 69 -1.90 -4.80 -27.11
C ALA A 69 -2.24 -5.35 -28.49
N ASP A 70 -1.75 -4.67 -29.51
CA ASP A 70 -1.79 -5.15 -30.89
C ASP A 70 -0.76 -6.28 -31.09
N LYS A 71 -0.95 -7.13 -32.08
CA LYS A 71 -0.08 -8.28 -32.40
C LYS A 71 1.41 -7.93 -32.55
N ASN A 72 1.71 -6.65 -32.80
CA ASN A 72 3.08 -6.15 -32.93
C ASN A 72 3.74 -5.83 -31.59
N ILE A 73 3.01 -5.91 -30.45
CA ILE A 73 3.47 -5.51 -29.13
C ILE A 73 3.42 -6.68 -28.13
N LEU A 74 3.57 -7.91 -28.64
CA LEU A 74 3.54 -9.13 -27.81
C LEU A 74 4.58 -9.11 -26.69
N LYS A 75 5.78 -8.57 -26.95
CA LYS A 75 6.83 -8.47 -25.92
C LYS A 75 6.45 -7.54 -24.79
N GLU A 76 5.82 -6.41 -25.09
CA GLU A 76 5.35 -5.47 -24.06
C GLU A 76 4.22 -6.06 -23.25
N GLN A 77 3.31 -6.80 -23.90
CA GLN A 77 2.23 -7.50 -23.23
C GLN A 77 2.76 -8.57 -22.26
N GLU A 78 3.74 -9.38 -22.70
CA GLU A 78 4.38 -10.39 -21.88
C GLU A 78 5.11 -9.77 -20.69
N THR A 79 5.83 -8.68 -20.93
CA THR A 79 6.55 -7.93 -19.90
C THR A 79 5.57 -7.35 -18.88
N ALA A 80 4.47 -6.75 -19.34
CA ALA A 80 3.43 -6.19 -18.46
C ALA A 80 2.79 -7.30 -17.62
N THR A 81 2.50 -8.46 -18.20
CA THR A 81 1.92 -9.60 -17.49
C THR A 81 2.85 -10.10 -16.39
N ARG A 82 4.14 -10.24 -16.70
CA ARG A 82 5.15 -10.66 -15.71
C ARG A 82 5.30 -9.64 -14.59
N THR A 83 5.31 -8.36 -14.95
CA THR A 83 5.39 -7.27 -13.96
C THR A 83 4.20 -7.30 -13.01
N LEU A 84 2.98 -7.48 -13.53
CA LEU A 84 1.78 -7.61 -12.70
C LEU A 84 1.85 -8.80 -11.76
N LYS A 85 2.32 -9.95 -12.22
CA LYS A 85 2.49 -11.12 -11.37
C LYS A 85 3.47 -10.86 -10.24
N GLN A 86 4.57 -10.18 -10.54
CA GLN A 86 5.59 -9.84 -9.56
C GLN A 86 5.07 -8.83 -8.56
N ILE A 87 4.34 -7.81 -9.01
CA ILE A 87 3.67 -6.82 -8.15
C ILE A 87 2.69 -7.53 -7.21
N SER A 88 1.88 -8.45 -7.73
CA SER A 88 0.92 -9.21 -6.92
C SER A 88 1.60 -10.04 -5.83
N LYS A 89 2.71 -10.71 -6.15
CA LYS A 89 3.49 -11.46 -5.16
C LYS A 89 4.04 -10.59 -4.07
N LEU A 90 4.64 -9.45 -4.44
CA LEU A 90 5.18 -8.49 -3.48
C LEU A 90 4.07 -7.87 -2.64
N HIS A 91 2.95 -7.53 -3.26
CA HIS A 91 1.80 -6.97 -2.55
C HIS A 91 1.28 -7.93 -1.49
N ASN A 92 1.10 -9.21 -1.84
CA ASN A 92 0.61 -10.22 -0.89
C ASN A 92 1.56 -10.38 0.29
N ARG A 93 2.86 -10.41 0.02
CA ARG A 93 3.89 -10.52 1.05
C ARG A 93 3.92 -9.29 1.97
N PHE A 94 3.85 -8.09 1.40
CA PHE A 94 3.85 -6.85 2.16
C PHE A 94 2.54 -6.63 2.90
N TYR A 95 1.44 -7.14 2.35
CA TYR A 95 0.13 -7.07 3.01
C TYR A 95 0.12 -7.87 4.32
N GLU A 96 0.75 -9.04 4.33
CA GLU A 96 0.92 -9.80 5.57
C GLU A 96 1.72 -8.99 6.61
N GLN A 97 2.81 -8.36 6.19
CA GLN A 97 3.58 -7.49 7.06
C GLN A 97 2.76 -6.30 7.56
N PHE A 98 1.94 -5.74 6.70
CA PHE A 98 1.04 -4.63 7.06
C PHE A 98 0.03 -5.08 8.13
N GLU A 99 -0.61 -6.22 7.94
CA GLU A 99 -1.59 -6.72 8.91
C GLU A 99 -0.96 -7.02 10.26
N ASP A 100 0.21 -7.66 10.28
CA ASP A 100 0.94 -7.96 11.50
C ASP A 100 1.33 -6.68 12.24
N THR A 101 1.83 -5.69 11.51
CA THR A 101 2.22 -4.40 12.06
C THR A 101 1.00 -3.65 12.60
N PHE A 102 -0.09 -3.64 11.85
CA PHE A 102 -1.34 -3.01 12.27
C PHE A 102 -1.89 -3.64 13.55
N ALA A 103 -1.93 -4.96 13.60
CA ALA A 103 -2.39 -5.69 14.79
C ALA A 103 -1.53 -5.37 16.01
N SER A 104 -0.21 -5.33 15.84
CA SER A 104 0.74 -4.98 16.89
C SER A 104 0.50 -3.56 17.41
N ILE A 105 0.31 -2.60 16.52
CA ILE A 105 0.03 -1.21 16.88
C ILE A 105 -1.30 -1.11 17.63
N MET A 106 -2.33 -1.81 17.17
CA MET A 106 -3.63 -1.81 17.83
C MET A 106 -3.54 -2.36 19.26
N GLU A 107 -2.77 -3.42 19.48
CA GLU A 107 -2.56 -3.96 20.81
C GLU A 107 -1.83 -2.98 21.75
N GLU A 108 -0.81 -2.29 21.23
CA GLU A 108 -0.10 -1.27 22.01
C GLU A 108 -0.98 -0.06 22.31
N LEU A 109 -1.83 0.36 21.38
CA LEU A 109 -2.80 1.44 21.61
C LEU A 109 -3.79 1.08 22.71
N LYS A 110 -4.24 -0.17 22.77
CA LYS A 110 -5.12 -0.65 23.85
C LYS A 110 -4.47 -0.52 25.21
N LYS A 111 -3.17 -0.75 25.31
CA LYS A 111 -2.41 -0.56 26.56
C LYS A 111 -2.39 0.90 27.02
N GLU A 112 -2.52 1.82 26.07
CA GLU A 112 -2.62 3.26 26.34
C GLU A 112 -4.07 3.74 26.43
N ASN A 113 -5.04 2.82 26.54
CA ASN A 113 -6.48 3.10 26.57
C ASN A 113 -7.00 3.80 25.31
N ILE A 114 -6.38 3.56 24.18
CA ILE A 114 -6.81 4.06 22.88
C ILE A 114 -7.33 2.89 22.07
N TYR A 115 -8.56 3.01 21.57
CA TYR A 115 -9.22 1.97 20.79
C TYR A 115 -9.61 2.51 19.42
N VAL A 116 -9.20 1.78 18.37
CA VAL A 116 -9.65 2.04 17.01
C VAL A 116 -10.79 1.07 16.72
N ILE A 117 -11.98 1.59 16.55
CA ILE A 117 -13.18 0.79 16.32
C ILE A 117 -13.76 1.06 14.94
N LYS A 118 -14.37 0.05 14.35
CA LYS A 118 -15.09 0.19 13.11
C LYS A 118 -16.42 0.90 13.33
N GLU A 119 -16.93 1.53 12.29
CA GLU A 119 -18.22 2.22 12.32
C GLU A 119 -19.35 1.35 12.87
N THR A 120 -19.33 0.06 12.56
CA THR A 120 -20.30 -0.92 13.04
C THR A 120 -20.16 -1.27 14.52
N GLU A 121 -19.01 -0.97 15.12
CA GLU A 121 -18.70 -1.27 16.53
C GLU A 121 -18.97 -0.08 17.45
N MET A 122 -19.35 1.07 16.89
CA MET A 122 -19.62 2.28 17.67
C MET A 122 -20.94 2.18 18.44
N ASN A 123 -20.91 2.60 19.70
CA ASN A 123 -22.12 2.77 20.48
C ASN A 123 -22.82 4.10 20.11
N ASP A 124 -24.02 4.34 20.67
CA ASP A 124 -24.84 5.51 20.33
C ASP A 124 -24.15 6.83 20.70
N GLU A 125 -23.44 6.89 21.83
CA GLU A 125 -22.69 8.08 22.25
C GLU A 125 -21.58 8.43 21.28
N GLN A 126 -20.85 7.42 20.82
CA GLN A 126 -19.77 7.59 19.83
C GLN A 126 -20.30 8.06 18.49
N LYS A 127 -21.41 7.50 18.02
CA LYS A 127 -22.07 7.91 16.78
C LYS A 127 -22.54 9.37 16.87
N THR A 128 -23.13 9.74 18.00
CA THR A 128 -23.59 11.11 18.25
C THR A 128 -22.42 12.09 18.23
N PHE A 129 -21.31 11.74 18.89
CA PHE A 129 -20.11 12.58 18.93
C PHE A 129 -19.53 12.80 17.53
N ILE A 130 -19.39 11.74 16.74
CA ILE A 130 -18.84 11.83 15.36
C ILE A 130 -19.75 12.66 14.47
N THR A 131 -21.04 12.45 14.53
CA THR A 131 -22.03 13.22 13.75
C THR A 131 -21.93 14.71 14.08
N SER A 132 -21.89 15.05 15.37
CA SER A 132 -21.73 16.40 15.85
C SER A 132 -20.42 17.04 15.40
N PHE A 133 -19.32 16.29 15.49
CA PHE A 133 -18.00 16.73 15.08
C PHE A 133 -17.96 17.08 13.58
N TYR A 134 -18.52 16.22 12.73
CA TYR A 134 -18.59 16.47 11.30
C TYR A 134 -19.44 17.69 10.96
N ARG A 135 -20.58 17.85 11.60
CA ARG A 135 -21.44 19.01 11.39
C ARG A 135 -20.73 20.31 11.74
N ASN A 136 -19.98 20.35 12.82
CA ASN A 136 -19.27 21.55 13.27
C ASN A 136 -18.05 21.89 12.42
N LYS A 137 -17.41 20.90 11.81
CA LYS A 137 -16.23 21.12 10.95
C LYS A 137 -16.55 21.42 9.49
N LEU A 138 -17.69 20.95 8.98
CA LEU A 138 -18.08 21.13 7.60
C LEU A 138 -18.94 22.39 7.37
N ASN A 139 -19.36 23.04 8.40
CA ASN A 139 -20.01 24.34 8.39
C ASN A 139 -18.96 25.40 8.78
#